data_357763f4ce82762fe159bb92bb4ca0a8
#
_entry.id   357763f4ce82762fe159bb92bb4ca0a8
#
_cell.length_a   1.000
_cell.length_b   1.000
_cell.length_c   1.000
_cell.angle_alpha   90.00
_cell.angle_beta   90.00
_cell.angle_gamma   90.00
#
_symmetry.space_group_name_H-M   'P 1'
#
loop_
_entity.id
_entity.type
_entity.pdbx_description
1 polymer ?
#
loop_
_entity_poly.entity_id
_entity_poly.type
_entity_poly.pdbx_seq_one_letter_code
_entity_poly.pdbx_strand_id
1 'polypeptide(L)'
;MLKSHELIGFMSPSLAADILNFAFAEDKPTYKATLAAVAEARRVRPVYLLRQPRAQRDPLILNTLTRPSLDAAAATLIRAWLLKKYKAMLADFLDALGIPHQDGVVETLPEKVEDDKLRKAVETLLGKYPAEVVAVYLHAFNEMNEVNWENLTRLLNEDARLQVGG
;
A
#
# COMPACT_ATOMS: atom_id res chain seq x y z
N MET A 1 -8.35 11.09 -4.03
CA MET A 1 -7.66 9.78 -4.08
C MET A 1 -6.21 9.95 -3.65
N LEU A 2 -5.74 9.10 -2.75
CA LEU A 2 -4.39 9.22 -2.20
C LEU A 2 -3.38 8.47 -3.06
N LYS A 3 -2.27 9.13 -3.36
CA LYS A 3 -1.11 8.50 -4.00
C LYS A 3 -0.27 7.75 -2.97
N SER A 4 0.62 6.90 -3.43
CA SER A 4 1.41 6.03 -2.55
C SER A 4 2.28 6.80 -1.56
N HIS A 5 2.95 7.87 -1.98
CA HIS A 5 3.72 8.71 -1.07
C HIS A 5 2.84 9.39 -0.02
N GLU A 6 1.61 9.76 -0.38
CA GLU A 6 0.64 10.32 0.55
C GLU A 6 0.14 9.25 1.54
N LEU A 7 -0.08 8.02 1.08
CA LEU A 7 -0.45 6.91 1.96
C LEU A 7 0.59 6.70 3.07
N ILE A 8 1.88 6.71 2.72
CA ILE A 8 2.96 6.60 3.71
C ILE A 8 2.87 7.74 4.73
N GLY A 9 2.60 8.96 4.28
CA GLY A 9 2.52 10.13 5.16
C GLY A 9 1.29 10.17 6.06
N PHE A 10 0.15 9.65 5.57
CA PHE A 10 -1.11 9.73 6.30
C PHE A 10 -1.45 8.51 7.14
N MET A 11 -0.89 7.33 6.83
CA MET A 11 -1.14 6.15 7.65
C MET A 11 -0.54 6.32 9.06
N SER A 12 -0.99 5.52 10.01
CA SER A 12 -0.43 5.57 11.36
C SER A 12 1.08 5.29 11.33
N PRO A 13 1.87 5.97 12.17
CA PRO A 13 3.31 5.69 12.27
C PRO A 13 3.61 4.22 12.56
N SER A 14 2.77 3.57 13.33
CA SER A 14 2.86 2.14 13.65
C SER A 14 2.76 1.28 12.38
N LEU A 15 1.77 1.54 11.53
CA LEU A 15 1.60 0.79 10.28
C LEU A 15 2.75 1.05 9.31
N ALA A 16 3.17 2.28 9.14
CA ALA A 16 4.30 2.62 8.28
C ALA A 16 5.57 1.90 8.73
N ALA A 17 5.83 1.87 10.05
CA ALA A 17 6.96 1.14 10.61
C ALA A 17 6.84 -0.37 10.37
N ASP A 18 5.65 -0.94 10.51
CA ASP A 18 5.40 -2.36 10.27
C ASP A 18 5.67 -2.75 8.82
N ILE A 19 5.28 -1.90 7.86
CA ILE A 19 5.55 -2.13 6.43
C ILE A 19 7.05 -2.18 6.16
N LEU A 20 7.80 -1.22 6.70
CA LEU A 20 9.25 -1.18 6.52
C LEU A 20 9.96 -2.32 7.24
N ASN A 21 9.51 -2.67 8.45
CA ASN A 21 10.02 -3.82 9.20
C ASN A 21 9.78 -5.13 8.45
N PHE A 22 8.62 -5.29 7.84
CA PHE A 22 8.32 -6.46 7.02
C PHE A 22 9.31 -6.58 5.86
N ALA A 23 9.58 -5.49 5.16
CA ALA A 23 10.55 -5.50 4.06
C ALA A 23 11.94 -5.87 4.56
N PHE A 24 12.38 -5.30 5.69
CA PHE A 24 13.68 -5.62 6.27
C PHE A 24 13.80 -7.10 6.64
N ALA A 25 12.76 -7.69 7.23
CA ALA A 25 12.80 -9.08 7.71
C ALA A 25 12.56 -10.10 6.60
N GLU A 26 11.63 -9.81 5.66
CA GLU A 26 11.10 -10.82 4.74
C GLU A 26 11.34 -10.49 3.26
N ASP A 27 11.77 -9.26 2.94
CA ASP A 27 11.96 -8.83 1.56
C ASP A 27 13.14 -7.86 1.45
N LYS A 28 14.33 -8.35 1.72
CA LYS A 28 15.54 -7.52 1.70
C LYS A 28 15.78 -6.79 0.39
N PRO A 29 15.53 -7.36 -0.80
CA PRO A 29 15.68 -6.61 -2.05
C PRO A 29 14.82 -5.34 -2.08
N THR A 30 13.56 -5.42 -1.63
CA THR A 30 12.66 -4.26 -1.56
C THR A 30 13.16 -3.25 -0.53
N TYR A 31 13.62 -3.70 0.64
CA TYR A 31 14.20 -2.80 1.64
C TYR A 31 15.41 -2.04 1.10
N LYS A 32 16.32 -2.76 0.44
CA LYS A 32 17.52 -2.16 -0.15
C LYS A 32 17.18 -1.18 -1.28
N ALA A 33 16.21 -1.51 -2.12
CA ALA A 33 15.75 -0.63 -3.19
C ALA A 33 15.11 0.66 -2.62
N THR A 34 14.31 0.53 -1.57
CA THR A 34 13.72 1.67 -0.86
C THR A 34 14.79 2.57 -0.26
N LEU A 35 15.76 1.97 0.42
CA LEU A 35 16.87 2.69 1.02
C LEU A 35 17.71 3.41 -0.05
N ALA A 36 17.97 2.78 -1.18
CA ALA A 36 18.72 3.37 -2.28
C ALA A 36 17.99 4.58 -2.88
N ALA A 37 16.67 4.49 -3.05
CA ALA A 37 15.85 5.59 -3.55
C ALA A 37 15.89 6.80 -2.58
N VAL A 38 15.80 6.52 -1.28
CA VAL A 38 15.89 7.56 -0.23
C VAL A 38 17.28 8.20 -0.21
N ALA A 39 18.33 7.39 -0.31
CA ALA A 39 19.71 7.88 -0.35
C ALA A 39 19.91 8.83 -1.54
N GLU A 40 19.43 8.45 -2.72
CA GLU A 40 19.49 9.28 -3.91
C GLU A 40 18.75 10.62 -3.71
N ALA A 41 17.55 10.58 -3.17
CA ALA A 41 16.74 11.77 -2.91
C ALA A 41 17.43 12.72 -1.92
N ARG A 42 18.16 12.18 -0.96
CA ARG A 42 18.89 12.95 0.04
C ARG A 42 20.35 13.27 -0.37
N ARG A 43 20.76 12.82 -1.54
CA ARG A 43 22.10 13.02 -2.07
C ARG A 43 23.19 12.48 -1.16
N VAL A 44 22.96 11.29 -0.60
CA VAL A 44 23.93 10.56 0.20
C VAL A 44 24.11 9.16 -0.40
N ARG A 45 25.23 8.52 -0.08
CA ARG A 45 25.46 7.13 -0.51
C ARG A 45 24.62 6.17 0.33
N PRO A 46 24.10 5.09 -0.27
CA PRO A 46 23.34 4.07 0.49
C PRO A 46 24.08 3.55 1.72
N VAL A 47 25.40 3.35 1.63
CA VAL A 47 26.24 2.89 2.73
C VAL A 47 26.19 3.80 3.94
N TYR A 48 26.05 5.10 3.72
CA TYR A 48 25.91 6.07 4.80
C TYR A 48 24.67 5.78 5.65
N LEU A 49 23.54 5.50 5.00
CA LEU A 49 22.30 5.13 5.69
C LEU A 49 22.42 3.78 6.36
N LEU A 50 23.05 2.80 5.71
CA LEU A 50 23.22 1.45 6.25
C LEU A 50 24.05 1.41 7.53
N ARG A 51 24.97 2.36 7.71
CA ARG A 51 25.79 2.50 8.92
C ARG A 51 25.02 3.05 10.11
N GLN A 52 23.88 3.70 9.88
CA GLN A 52 23.07 4.23 10.97
C GLN A 52 22.23 3.12 11.60
N PRO A 53 22.00 3.18 12.93
CA PRO A 53 21.08 2.26 13.58
C PRO A 53 19.68 2.36 12.99
N ARG A 54 18.97 1.25 12.91
CA ARG A 54 17.61 1.22 12.35
C ARG A 54 16.66 2.20 13.06
N ALA A 55 16.83 2.40 14.35
CA ALA A 55 16.02 3.35 15.12
C ALA A 55 16.12 4.80 14.59
N GLN A 56 17.24 5.16 13.97
CA GLN A 56 17.45 6.46 13.34
C GLN A 56 17.17 6.41 11.84
N ARG A 57 17.58 5.34 11.19
CA ARG A 57 17.49 5.14 9.75
C ARG A 57 16.05 5.00 9.26
N ASP A 58 15.26 4.16 9.91
CA ASP A 58 13.91 3.84 9.44
C ASP A 58 12.95 5.04 9.49
N PRO A 59 12.91 5.86 10.56
CA PRO A 59 12.12 7.09 10.54
C PRO A 59 12.52 8.06 9.43
N LEU A 60 13.82 8.15 9.13
CA LEU A 60 14.32 8.97 8.04
C LEU A 60 13.83 8.47 6.69
N ILE A 61 13.88 7.15 6.47
CA ILE A 61 13.37 6.52 5.25
C ILE A 61 11.90 6.84 5.07
N LEU A 62 11.08 6.59 6.10
CA LEU A 62 9.63 6.82 6.03
C LEU A 62 9.30 8.28 5.79
N ASN A 63 9.97 9.20 6.46
CA ASN A 63 9.75 10.63 6.25
C ASN A 63 10.11 11.07 4.83
N THR A 64 11.19 10.54 4.28
CA THR A 64 11.63 10.88 2.92
C THR A 64 10.67 10.32 1.86
N LEU A 65 10.09 9.13 2.10
CA LEU A 65 9.10 8.52 1.20
C LEU A 65 7.81 9.32 1.06
N THR A 66 7.55 10.28 1.92
CA THR A 66 6.36 11.16 1.80
C THR A 66 6.52 12.21 0.70
N ARG A 67 7.69 12.33 0.08
CA ARG A 67 7.94 13.30 -0.99
C ARG A 67 7.30 12.81 -2.31
N PRO A 68 6.66 13.71 -3.09
CA PRO A 68 6.08 13.33 -4.38
C PRO A 68 7.08 12.67 -5.33
N SER A 69 8.35 13.09 -5.30
CA SER A 69 9.40 12.51 -6.14
C SER A 69 9.70 11.04 -5.84
N LEU A 70 9.28 10.53 -4.68
CA LEU A 70 9.48 9.14 -4.27
C LEU A 70 8.18 8.31 -4.33
N ASP A 71 7.19 8.77 -5.05
CA ASP A 71 5.92 8.06 -5.18
C ASP A 71 6.11 6.63 -5.70
N ALA A 72 6.96 6.44 -6.71
CA ALA A 72 7.24 5.12 -7.26
C ALA A 72 7.88 4.18 -6.23
N ALA A 73 8.80 4.68 -5.42
CA ALA A 73 9.44 3.89 -4.35
C ALA A 73 8.43 3.52 -3.26
N ALA A 74 7.58 4.47 -2.86
CA ALA A 74 6.50 4.21 -1.91
C ALA A 74 5.52 3.17 -2.44
N ALA A 75 5.14 3.26 -3.71
CA ALA A 75 4.25 2.30 -4.36
C ALA A 75 4.86 0.89 -4.37
N THR A 76 6.14 0.77 -4.70
CA THR A 76 6.85 -0.52 -4.71
C THR A 76 6.87 -1.14 -3.32
N LEU A 77 7.15 -0.35 -2.29
CA LEU A 77 7.18 -0.83 -0.91
C LEU A 77 5.80 -1.34 -0.44
N ILE A 78 4.76 -0.54 -0.65
CA ILE A 78 3.38 -0.91 -0.27
C ILE A 78 2.93 -2.15 -1.02
N ARG A 79 3.16 -2.20 -2.33
CA ARG A 79 2.79 -3.33 -3.18
C ARG A 79 3.46 -4.63 -2.75
N ALA A 80 4.76 -4.60 -2.48
CA ALA A 80 5.51 -5.78 -2.04
C ALA A 80 4.97 -6.30 -0.70
N TRP A 81 4.69 -5.41 0.24
CA TRP A 81 4.08 -5.74 1.52
C TRP A 81 2.71 -6.40 1.35
N LEU A 82 1.83 -5.82 0.54
CA LEU A 82 0.50 -6.36 0.27
C LEU A 82 0.58 -7.74 -0.39
N LEU A 83 1.38 -7.89 -1.43
CA LEU A 83 1.49 -9.13 -2.19
C LEU A 83 2.12 -10.27 -1.39
N LYS A 84 3.00 -9.98 -0.44
CA LYS A 84 3.68 -11.00 0.35
C LYS A 84 2.99 -11.31 1.67
N LYS A 85 2.54 -10.27 2.38
CA LYS A 85 1.93 -10.44 3.70
C LYS A 85 0.41 -10.61 3.63
N TYR A 86 -0.26 -9.91 2.73
CA TYR A 86 -1.72 -9.87 2.64
C TYR A 86 -2.27 -10.48 1.36
N LYS A 87 -1.58 -11.44 0.79
CA LYS A 87 -2.00 -12.17 -0.40
C LYS A 87 -3.41 -12.74 -0.27
N ALA A 88 -3.75 -13.29 0.90
CA ALA A 88 -5.10 -13.81 1.16
C ALA A 88 -6.16 -12.70 1.13
N MET A 89 -5.84 -11.51 1.61
CA MET A 89 -6.77 -10.37 1.55
C MET A 89 -7.03 -9.95 0.11
N LEU A 90 -6.00 -9.87 -0.71
CA LEU A 90 -6.13 -9.55 -2.13
C LEU A 90 -7.00 -10.59 -2.84
N ALA A 91 -6.76 -11.87 -2.57
CA ALA A 91 -7.55 -12.97 -3.12
C ALA A 91 -9.01 -12.89 -2.67
N ASP A 92 -9.27 -12.65 -1.39
CA ASP A 92 -10.62 -12.52 -0.83
C ASP A 92 -11.41 -11.39 -1.51
N PHE A 93 -10.78 -10.26 -1.75
CA PHE A 93 -11.42 -9.12 -2.42
C PHE A 93 -11.80 -9.46 -3.86
N LEU A 94 -10.86 -10.02 -4.62
CA LEU A 94 -11.09 -10.36 -6.02
C LEU A 94 -12.11 -11.51 -6.17
N ASP A 95 -12.06 -12.51 -5.29
CA ASP A 95 -13.03 -13.60 -5.26
C ASP A 95 -14.45 -13.07 -4.98
N ALA A 96 -14.58 -12.15 -4.02
CA ALA A 96 -15.87 -11.54 -3.69
C ALA A 96 -16.46 -10.74 -4.86
N LEU A 97 -15.60 -10.17 -5.72
CA LEU A 97 -16.01 -9.46 -6.93
C LEU A 97 -16.19 -10.38 -8.14
N GLY A 98 -15.83 -11.66 -8.02
CA GLY A 98 -15.88 -12.61 -9.14
C GLY A 98 -14.83 -12.34 -10.22
N ILE A 99 -13.71 -11.70 -9.86
CA ILE A 99 -12.64 -11.38 -10.78
C ILE A 99 -11.59 -12.49 -10.78
N PRO A 100 -11.30 -13.12 -11.94
CA PRO A 100 -10.25 -14.12 -12.02
C PRO A 100 -8.89 -13.56 -11.66
N HIS A 101 -8.15 -14.28 -10.83
CA HIS A 101 -6.81 -13.88 -10.40
C HIS A 101 -5.94 -15.11 -10.13
N GLN A 102 -4.64 -14.88 -10.01
CA GLN A 102 -3.70 -15.88 -9.52
C GLN A 102 -2.97 -15.31 -8.32
N ASP A 103 -3.27 -15.84 -7.13
CA ASP A 103 -2.68 -15.40 -5.85
C ASP A 103 -2.82 -13.89 -5.61
N GLY A 104 -3.98 -13.31 -5.97
CA GLY A 104 -4.25 -11.89 -5.80
C GLY A 104 -3.72 -11.01 -6.93
N VAL A 105 -3.12 -11.59 -7.96
CA VAL A 105 -2.62 -10.87 -9.14
C VAL A 105 -3.60 -11.03 -10.30
N VAL A 106 -3.98 -9.92 -10.91
CA VAL A 106 -5.00 -9.84 -11.96
C VAL A 106 -4.34 -9.45 -13.28
N GLU A 107 -4.66 -10.19 -14.34
CA GLU A 107 -4.20 -9.83 -15.69
C GLU A 107 -5.09 -8.76 -16.31
N THR A 108 -6.41 -8.87 -16.13
CA THR A 108 -7.39 -7.97 -16.71
C THR A 108 -8.49 -7.66 -15.71
N LEU A 109 -8.75 -6.36 -15.49
CA LEU A 109 -9.83 -5.90 -14.63
C LEU A 109 -11.06 -5.55 -15.48
N PRO A 110 -12.29 -5.80 -14.97
CA PRO A 110 -13.49 -5.32 -15.64
C PRO A 110 -13.55 -3.79 -15.58
N GLU A 111 -14.18 -3.19 -16.59
CA GLU A 111 -14.34 -1.73 -16.62
C GLU A 111 -15.21 -1.19 -15.50
N LYS A 112 -16.15 -1.99 -15.03
CA LYS A 112 -17.10 -1.63 -13.96
C LYS A 112 -17.36 -2.82 -13.06
N VAL A 113 -17.66 -2.54 -11.80
CA VAL A 113 -18.18 -3.51 -10.84
C VAL A 113 -19.48 -2.96 -10.26
N GLU A 114 -20.42 -3.84 -9.91
CA GLU A 114 -21.67 -3.43 -9.31
C GLU A 114 -21.46 -2.90 -7.90
N ASP A 115 -22.20 -1.85 -7.55
CA ASP A 115 -22.10 -1.19 -6.23
C ASP A 115 -22.32 -2.19 -5.07
N ASP A 116 -23.33 -3.06 -5.18
CA ASP A 116 -23.63 -4.02 -4.12
C ASP A 116 -22.54 -5.07 -3.96
N LYS A 117 -21.96 -5.55 -5.05
CA LYS A 117 -20.83 -6.47 -5.01
C LYS A 117 -19.62 -5.83 -4.37
N LEU A 118 -19.32 -4.59 -4.75
CA LEU A 118 -18.20 -3.84 -4.19
C LEU A 118 -18.36 -3.64 -2.68
N ARG A 119 -19.55 -3.23 -2.24
CA ARG A 119 -19.84 -3.05 -0.81
C ARG A 119 -19.67 -4.35 -0.03
N LYS A 120 -20.20 -5.45 -0.56
CA LYS A 120 -20.07 -6.78 0.09
C LYS A 120 -18.61 -7.20 0.19
N ALA A 121 -17.84 -6.98 -0.88
CA ALA A 121 -16.40 -7.30 -0.88
C ALA A 121 -15.66 -6.49 0.18
N VAL A 122 -15.92 -5.19 0.28
CA VAL A 122 -15.32 -4.32 1.28
C VAL A 122 -15.72 -4.73 2.71
N GLU A 123 -17.00 -5.04 2.94
CA GLU A 123 -17.48 -5.51 4.25
C GLU A 123 -16.82 -6.84 4.63
N THR A 124 -16.62 -7.73 3.67
CA THR A 124 -15.90 -8.99 3.90
C THR A 124 -14.47 -8.72 4.40
N LEU A 125 -13.76 -7.80 3.77
CA LEU A 125 -12.41 -7.45 4.20
C LEU A 125 -12.41 -6.80 5.58
N LEU A 126 -13.30 -5.87 5.83
CA LEU A 126 -13.40 -5.17 7.12
C LEU A 126 -13.76 -6.12 8.27
N GLY A 127 -14.44 -7.23 7.98
CA GLY A 127 -14.75 -8.27 8.95
C GLY A 127 -13.58 -9.21 9.27
N LYS A 128 -12.56 -9.28 8.40
CA LYS A 128 -11.44 -10.21 8.53
C LYS A 128 -10.10 -9.56 8.84
N TYR A 129 -9.90 -8.31 8.43
CA TYR A 129 -8.62 -7.63 8.49
C TYR A 129 -8.74 -6.28 9.19
N PRO A 130 -7.64 -5.73 9.75
CA PRO A 130 -7.67 -4.41 10.37
C PRO A 130 -8.14 -3.34 9.39
N ALA A 131 -9.00 -2.43 9.84
CA ALA A 131 -9.60 -1.41 8.98
C ALA A 131 -8.56 -0.54 8.28
N GLU A 132 -7.47 -0.17 8.98
CA GLU A 132 -6.40 0.65 8.37
C GLU A 132 -5.69 -0.09 7.24
N VAL A 133 -5.44 -1.39 7.41
CA VAL A 133 -4.82 -2.22 6.37
C VAL A 133 -5.73 -2.30 5.14
N VAL A 134 -7.03 -2.53 5.36
CA VAL A 134 -8.02 -2.55 4.27
C VAL A 134 -8.06 -1.20 3.55
N ALA A 135 -8.07 -0.09 4.28
CA ALA A 135 -8.07 1.24 3.70
C ALA A 135 -6.84 1.48 2.83
N VAL A 136 -5.65 1.15 3.32
CA VAL A 136 -4.41 1.29 2.56
C VAL A 136 -4.45 0.44 1.28
N TYR A 137 -4.90 -0.81 1.39
CA TYR A 137 -5.03 -1.69 0.23
C TYR A 137 -5.97 -1.10 -0.83
N LEU A 138 -7.17 -0.67 -0.43
CA LEU A 138 -8.16 -0.18 -1.38
C LEU A 138 -7.73 1.14 -2.04
N HIS A 139 -7.07 2.03 -1.31
CA HIS A 139 -6.48 3.23 -1.89
C HIS A 139 -5.38 2.89 -2.90
N ALA A 140 -4.49 1.96 -2.54
CA ALA A 140 -3.43 1.51 -3.45
C ALA A 140 -4.01 0.82 -4.69
N PHE A 141 -5.01 -0.05 -4.52
CA PHE A 141 -5.70 -0.72 -5.62
C PHE A 141 -6.34 0.29 -6.56
N ASN A 142 -7.04 1.29 -6.00
CA ASN A 142 -7.73 2.30 -6.81
C ASN A 142 -6.74 3.17 -7.60
N GLU A 143 -5.61 3.54 -7.01
CA GLU A 143 -4.57 4.31 -7.72
C GLU A 143 -3.94 3.50 -8.85
N MET A 144 -3.67 2.22 -8.62
CA MET A 144 -3.04 1.33 -9.60
C MET A 144 -4.02 0.77 -10.62
N ASN A 145 -5.32 1.00 -10.43
CA ASN A 145 -6.37 0.48 -11.28
C ASN A 145 -6.53 1.36 -12.53
N GLU A 146 -6.15 0.86 -13.67
CA GLU A 146 -6.19 1.58 -14.94
C GLU A 146 -7.62 1.88 -15.43
N VAL A 147 -8.62 1.15 -14.95
CA VAL A 147 -10.01 1.29 -15.39
C VAL A 147 -10.84 2.28 -14.54
N ASN A 148 -10.31 2.81 -13.45
CA ASN A 148 -10.92 3.85 -12.62
C ASN A 148 -12.38 3.58 -12.23
N TRP A 149 -12.59 2.71 -11.25
CA TRP A 149 -13.94 2.45 -10.75
C TRP A 149 -14.45 3.65 -9.91
N GLU A 150 -15.40 4.37 -10.47
CA GLU A 150 -15.97 5.56 -9.81
C GLU A 150 -16.63 5.24 -8.48
N ASN A 151 -17.30 4.08 -8.38
CA ASN A 151 -17.93 3.66 -7.12
C ASN A 151 -16.91 3.36 -6.03
N LEU A 152 -15.75 2.80 -6.36
CA LEU A 152 -14.67 2.62 -5.40
C LEU A 152 -14.11 3.96 -4.93
N THR A 153 -13.88 4.89 -5.84
CA THR A 153 -13.42 6.25 -5.50
C THR A 153 -14.41 6.93 -4.55
N ARG A 154 -15.70 6.83 -4.84
CA ARG A 154 -16.75 7.39 -3.98
C ARG A 154 -16.73 6.76 -2.60
N LEU A 155 -16.64 5.44 -2.53
CA LEU A 155 -16.60 4.70 -1.28
C LEU A 155 -15.39 5.10 -0.42
N LEU A 156 -14.22 5.25 -1.02
CA LEU A 156 -13.02 5.70 -0.33
C LEU A 156 -13.13 7.12 0.20
N ASN A 157 -13.90 7.97 -0.46
CA ASN A 157 -14.13 9.35 -0.03
C ASN A 157 -15.19 9.47 1.06
N GLU A 158 -16.20 8.61 1.06
CA GLU A 158 -17.38 8.72 1.92
C GLU A 158 -17.34 7.82 3.16
N ASP A 159 -16.74 6.65 3.08
CA ASP A 159 -16.71 5.70 4.20
C ASP A 159 -15.60 6.06 5.19
N ALA A 160 -16.01 6.43 6.42
CA ALA A 160 -15.05 6.83 7.47
C ALA A 160 -14.05 5.72 7.83
N ARG A 161 -14.43 4.45 7.68
CA ARG A 161 -13.55 3.31 7.99
C ARG A 161 -12.42 3.16 6.98
N LEU A 162 -12.58 3.74 5.78
CA LEU A 162 -11.62 3.67 4.68
C LEU A 162 -10.79 4.95 4.54
N GLN A 163 -10.93 5.90 5.46
CA GLN A 163 -10.07 7.07 5.51
C GLN A 163 -8.71 6.71 6.07
N VAL A 164 -7.65 7.24 5.47
CA VAL A 164 -6.28 7.07 5.96
C VAL A 164 -5.82 8.37 6.59
N GLY A 165 -5.38 8.31 7.84
CA GLY A 165 -4.92 9.48 8.58
C GLY A 165 -6.03 10.37 9.10
N GLY A 166 -7.21 9.81 9.31
CA GLY A 166 -8.37 10.53 9.81
C GLY A 166 -8.27 10.98 11.24
#